data_b07b2628ab9612c29aa966bd3aec80a0
#
_entry.id   b07b2628ab9612c29aa966bd3aec80a0
#
_cell.length_a   1.000
_cell.length_b   1.000
_cell.length_c   1.000
_cell.angle_alpha   90.00
_cell.angle_beta   90.00
_cell.angle_gamma   90.00
#
_symmetry.space_group_name_H-M   'P 1'
#
loop_
_entity.id
_entity.type
_entity.pdbx_description
1 polymer ?
#
loop_
_entity_poly.entity_id
_entity_poly.type
_entity_poly.pdbx_seq_one_letter_code
_entity_poly.pdbx_strand_id
1 'polypeptide(L)'
;ELEEKVSTWPIVTEGEDVGLSKNASTITARNDALNIFNSLVEIQPTLVAASGNVSEEQFALNLVQSLIKQIPKQFSIHEFLKHFDITDTINTVLHHEILLYNNLLAVISNSLEKMEKGLKGLILIDESLELLNRRLLANKIPEMWLDHSFPSILTLRAYMDDLKQLVDFLQNWVNSRKRPVVFKLGAFYHPEEFLTAVLQV
;
A
#
# COMPACT_ATOMS: atom_id res chain seq x y z
N GLU A 1 14.42 -45.83 16.12
CA GLU A 1 12.96 -45.84 15.79
C GLU A 1 12.38 -44.47 15.54
N LEU A 2 12.63 -43.46 16.44
CA LEU A 2 12.22 -42.06 16.21
C LEU A 2 13.09 -41.36 15.17
N GLU A 3 14.42 -41.57 15.23
CA GLU A 3 15.37 -41.04 14.23
C GLU A 3 15.13 -41.63 12.83
N GLU A 4 14.77 -42.88 12.76
CA GLU A 4 14.44 -43.56 11.51
C GLU A 4 13.14 -43.03 10.88
N LYS A 5 12.14 -42.70 11.69
CA LYS A 5 10.91 -42.04 11.23
C LYS A 5 11.13 -40.61 10.77
N VAL A 6 11.98 -39.85 11.48
CA VAL A 6 12.29 -38.45 11.09
C VAL A 6 13.10 -38.42 9.79
N SER A 7 14.00 -39.40 9.54
CA SER A 7 14.76 -39.47 8.31
C SER A 7 13.92 -39.80 7.05
N THR A 8 12.73 -40.35 7.24
CA THR A 8 11.80 -40.64 6.13
C THR A 8 10.87 -39.45 5.80
N TRP A 9 10.90 -38.38 6.58
CA TRP A 9 10.08 -37.21 6.29
C TRP A 9 10.64 -36.42 5.11
N PRO A 10 9.76 -35.85 4.26
CA PRO A 10 10.20 -34.98 3.18
C PRO A 10 10.92 -33.75 3.73
N ILE A 11 11.95 -33.29 3.02
CA ILE A 11 12.76 -32.12 3.39
C ILE A 11 11.87 -30.85 3.47
N VAL A 12 10.81 -30.83 2.67
CA VAL A 12 9.80 -29.78 2.69
C VAL A 12 8.50 -30.43 3.15
N THR A 13 8.04 -30.10 4.34
CA THR A 13 6.77 -30.56 4.92
C THR A 13 5.71 -29.49 4.77
N GLU A 14 4.52 -29.88 4.33
CA GLU A 14 3.36 -29.00 4.39
C GLU A 14 2.83 -28.92 5.83
N GLY A 15 2.18 -27.80 6.19
CA GLY A 15 1.62 -27.63 7.54
C GLY A 15 0.64 -28.73 7.94
N GLU A 16 -0.05 -29.34 6.96
CA GLU A 16 -0.96 -30.46 7.15
C GLU A 16 -0.25 -31.74 7.62
N ASP A 17 0.97 -31.98 7.16
CA ASP A 17 1.78 -33.15 7.54
C ASP A 17 2.13 -33.17 9.04
N VAL A 18 2.20 -31.99 9.66
CA VAL A 18 2.45 -31.82 11.09
C VAL A 18 1.18 -31.51 11.88
N GLY A 19 0.01 -31.73 11.27
CA GLY A 19 -1.30 -31.61 11.94
C GLY A 19 -1.85 -30.17 12.03
N LEU A 20 -1.27 -29.24 11.28
CA LEU A 20 -1.82 -27.88 11.16
C LEU A 20 -3.03 -27.89 10.19
N SER A 21 -3.90 -26.89 10.37
CA SER A 21 -5.05 -26.73 9.47
C SER A 21 -4.61 -26.33 8.06
N LYS A 22 -5.43 -26.61 7.05
CA LYS A 22 -5.22 -26.22 5.66
C LYS A 22 -4.94 -24.71 5.48
N ASN A 23 -5.53 -23.88 6.34
CA ASN A 23 -5.28 -22.43 6.38
C ASN A 23 -3.79 -22.11 6.70
N ALA A 24 -3.12 -22.91 7.54
CA ALA A 24 -1.71 -22.70 7.86
C ALA A 24 -0.83 -22.90 6.62
N SER A 25 -1.06 -23.94 5.82
CA SER A 25 -0.33 -24.18 4.56
C SER A 25 -0.57 -23.02 3.57
N THR A 26 -1.78 -22.53 3.48
CA THR A 26 -2.11 -21.37 2.63
C THR A 26 -1.38 -20.09 3.08
N ILE A 27 -1.33 -19.84 4.40
CA ILE A 27 -0.61 -18.69 4.97
C ILE A 27 0.89 -18.80 4.70
N THR A 28 1.47 -20.00 4.90
CA THR A 28 2.90 -20.23 4.62
C THR A 28 3.22 -20.01 3.15
N ALA A 29 2.45 -20.60 2.23
CA ALA A 29 2.64 -20.40 0.80
C ALA A 29 2.52 -18.92 0.38
N ARG A 30 1.59 -18.19 0.98
CA ARG A 30 1.47 -16.74 0.77
C ARG A 30 2.71 -15.99 1.26
N ASN A 31 3.20 -16.30 2.45
CA ASN A 31 4.39 -15.65 3.01
C ASN A 31 5.64 -15.95 2.18
N ASP A 32 5.80 -17.18 1.71
CA ASP A 32 6.91 -17.58 0.83
C ASP A 32 6.85 -16.84 -0.50
N ALA A 33 5.66 -16.74 -1.10
CA ALA A 33 5.46 -15.94 -2.31
C ALA A 33 5.80 -14.45 -2.07
N LEU A 34 5.37 -13.85 -0.97
CA LEU A 34 5.70 -12.48 -0.60
C LEU A 34 7.21 -12.29 -0.43
N ASN A 35 7.91 -13.23 0.21
CA ASN A 35 9.36 -13.18 0.37
C ASN A 35 10.09 -13.21 -0.98
N ILE A 36 9.64 -14.06 -1.91
CA ILE A 36 10.18 -14.12 -3.27
C ILE A 36 9.95 -12.77 -3.99
N PHE A 37 8.74 -12.22 -3.94
CA PHE A 37 8.44 -10.93 -4.57
C PHE A 37 9.24 -9.79 -3.96
N ASN A 38 9.39 -9.74 -2.64
CA ASN A 38 10.22 -8.74 -1.97
C ASN A 38 11.68 -8.84 -2.42
N SER A 39 12.20 -10.06 -2.56
CA SER A 39 13.57 -10.29 -3.09
C SER A 39 13.71 -9.78 -4.53
N LEU A 40 12.70 -9.99 -5.38
CA LEU A 40 12.69 -9.47 -6.74
C LEU A 40 12.65 -7.93 -6.78
N VAL A 41 11.89 -7.30 -5.88
CA VAL A 41 11.87 -5.84 -5.74
C VAL A 41 13.23 -5.31 -5.27
N GLU A 42 13.95 -6.06 -4.43
CA GLU A 42 15.29 -5.70 -3.96
C GLU A 42 16.38 -5.72 -5.03
N ILE A 43 16.24 -6.60 -6.02
CA ILE A 43 17.20 -6.72 -7.12
C ILE A 43 17.00 -5.63 -8.19
N GLN A 44 15.88 -4.90 -8.17
CA GLN A 44 15.61 -3.89 -9.17
C GLN A 44 16.62 -2.73 -9.11
N PRO A 45 17.04 -2.17 -10.27
CA PRO A 45 18.00 -1.08 -10.32
C PRO A 45 17.44 0.15 -9.60
N THR A 46 18.30 0.80 -8.81
CA THR A 46 17.96 2.06 -8.15
C THR A 46 17.75 3.17 -9.18
N LEU A 47 16.83 4.08 -8.91
CA LEU A 47 16.53 5.20 -9.83
C LEU A 47 17.75 6.10 -10.06
N VAL A 48 18.65 6.19 -9.09
CA VAL A 48 19.88 7.01 -9.16
C VAL A 48 20.85 6.49 -10.21
N ALA A 49 20.99 5.16 -10.36
CA ALA A 49 21.89 4.57 -11.34
C ALA A 49 21.49 4.87 -12.80
N ALA A 50 20.25 5.26 -13.03
CA ALA A 50 19.70 5.57 -14.35
C ALA A 50 19.81 7.07 -14.74
N SER A 51 20.17 7.97 -13.82
CA SER A 51 20.07 9.44 -14.01
C SER A 51 21.35 10.17 -14.48
N GLY A 52 22.44 9.46 -14.70
CA GLY A 52 23.64 9.90 -15.44
C GLY A 52 24.42 11.11 -14.87
N ASN A 53 24.00 12.33 -14.87
CA ASN A 53 24.81 13.54 -14.58
C ASN A 53 24.20 14.51 -13.55
N VAL A 54 23.18 14.10 -12.81
CA VAL A 54 22.49 14.97 -11.82
C VAL A 54 22.99 14.63 -10.43
N SER A 55 23.21 15.63 -9.56
CA SER A 55 23.55 15.36 -8.17
C SER A 55 22.43 14.57 -7.50
N GLU A 56 22.77 13.68 -6.57
CA GLU A 56 21.81 12.83 -5.86
C GLU A 56 20.71 13.66 -5.18
N GLU A 57 21.08 14.79 -4.57
CA GLU A 57 20.14 15.71 -3.93
C GLU A 57 19.17 16.35 -4.92
N GLN A 58 19.66 16.78 -6.08
CA GLN A 58 18.80 17.36 -7.10
C GLN A 58 17.87 16.32 -7.71
N PHE A 59 18.34 15.09 -7.86
CA PHE A 59 17.51 13.98 -8.31
C PHE A 59 16.42 13.66 -7.28
N ALA A 60 16.78 13.57 -5.98
CA ALA A 60 15.83 13.35 -4.89
C ALA A 60 14.76 14.45 -4.85
N LEU A 61 15.16 15.71 -4.99
CA LEU A 61 14.22 16.84 -5.00
C LEU A 61 13.23 16.75 -6.17
N ASN A 62 13.73 16.46 -7.37
CA ASN A 62 12.88 16.31 -8.56
C ASN A 62 11.90 15.12 -8.41
N LEU A 63 12.38 14.01 -7.85
CA LEU A 63 11.54 12.83 -7.56
C LEU A 63 10.42 13.18 -6.57
N VAL A 64 10.77 13.78 -5.43
CA VAL A 64 9.81 14.20 -4.40
C VAL A 64 8.76 15.16 -4.98
N GLN A 65 9.17 16.15 -5.75
CA GLN A 65 8.25 17.10 -6.39
C GLN A 65 7.33 16.41 -7.42
N SER A 66 7.85 15.42 -8.14
CA SER A 66 7.03 14.65 -9.08
C SER A 66 5.97 13.79 -8.36
N LEU A 67 6.34 13.19 -7.23
CA LEU A 67 5.43 12.41 -6.38
C LEU A 67 4.35 13.29 -5.75
N ILE A 68 4.72 14.47 -5.21
CA ILE A 68 3.74 15.42 -4.65
C ILE A 68 2.65 15.79 -5.67
N LYS A 69 3.04 15.99 -6.94
CA LYS A 69 2.07 16.31 -8.02
C LYS A 69 1.14 15.14 -8.39
N GLN A 70 1.56 13.92 -8.07
CA GLN A 70 0.78 12.70 -8.38
C GLN A 70 -0.19 12.32 -7.26
N ILE A 71 -0.05 12.88 -6.05
CA ILE A 71 -0.91 12.56 -4.91
C ILE A 71 -2.36 12.96 -5.25
N PRO A 72 -3.31 12.02 -5.16
CA PRO A 72 -4.73 12.33 -5.32
C PRO A 72 -5.22 13.27 -4.21
N LYS A 73 -6.30 13.98 -4.48
CA LYS A 73 -6.96 14.80 -3.45
C LYS A 73 -7.65 13.91 -2.42
N GLN A 74 -7.61 14.34 -1.17
CA GLN A 74 -8.35 13.71 -0.09
C GLN A 74 -9.87 13.83 -0.31
N PHE A 75 -10.59 12.87 0.24
CA PHE A 75 -12.05 12.87 0.22
C PHE A 75 -12.59 13.86 1.25
N SER A 76 -13.62 14.62 0.88
CA SER A 76 -14.36 15.45 1.81
C SER A 76 -15.38 14.61 2.58
N ILE A 77 -15.07 14.29 3.84
CA ILE A 77 -15.96 13.51 4.71
C ILE A 77 -17.28 14.25 4.95
N HIS A 78 -17.21 15.58 5.07
CA HIS A 78 -18.42 16.40 5.24
C HIS A 78 -19.37 16.27 4.04
N GLU A 79 -18.85 16.33 2.81
CA GLU A 79 -19.67 16.16 1.60
C GLU A 79 -20.19 14.73 1.47
N PHE A 80 -19.37 13.75 1.85
CA PHE A 80 -19.80 12.35 1.88
C PHE A 80 -21.01 12.16 2.78
N LEU A 81 -20.93 12.55 4.05
CA LEU A 81 -22.00 12.39 5.05
C LEU A 81 -23.27 13.17 4.70
N LYS A 82 -23.17 14.23 3.90
CA LYS A 82 -24.32 14.99 3.43
C LYS A 82 -25.16 14.23 2.39
N HIS A 83 -24.52 13.32 1.63
CA HIS A 83 -25.14 12.69 0.47
C HIS A 83 -25.32 11.17 0.60
N PHE A 84 -24.64 10.56 1.54
CA PHE A 84 -24.69 9.10 1.77
C PHE A 84 -25.28 8.81 3.15
N ASP A 85 -26.28 7.96 3.17
CA ASP A 85 -26.85 7.48 4.42
C ASP A 85 -25.97 6.35 4.99
N ILE A 86 -25.38 6.62 6.16
CA ILE A 86 -24.52 5.65 6.85
C ILE A 86 -25.31 4.53 7.54
N THR A 87 -26.64 4.53 7.52
CA THR A 87 -27.43 3.37 7.97
C THR A 87 -27.39 2.23 6.94
N ASP A 88 -27.08 2.54 5.69
CA ASP A 88 -26.83 1.55 4.63
C ASP A 88 -25.44 0.91 4.82
N THR A 89 -25.39 -0.41 4.92
CA THR A 89 -24.18 -1.18 5.22
C THR A 89 -23.07 -0.94 4.20
N ILE A 90 -23.38 -0.83 2.91
CA ILE A 90 -22.38 -0.56 1.86
C ILE A 90 -21.82 0.86 1.99
N ASN A 91 -22.65 1.84 2.33
CA ASN A 91 -22.19 3.20 2.55
C ASN A 91 -21.33 3.32 3.82
N THR A 92 -21.60 2.51 4.84
CA THR A 92 -20.78 2.43 6.05
C THR A 92 -19.38 1.90 5.72
N VAL A 93 -19.29 0.83 4.93
CA VAL A 93 -17.99 0.31 4.47
C VAL A 93 -17.27 1.34 3.61
N LEU A 94 -17.96 1.98 2.65
CA LEU A 94 -17.37 3.04 1.84
C LEU A 94 -16.84 4.20 2.69
N HIS A 95 -17.56 4.61 3.73
CA HIS A 95 -17.12 5.63 4.67
C HIS A 95 -15.82 5.22 5.39
N HIS A 96 -15.75 3.97 5.87
CA HIS A 96 -14.56 3.42 6.52
C HIS A 96 -13.34 3.44 5.58
N GLU A 97 -13.53 2.97 4.34
CA GLU A 97 -12.48 2.99 3.31
C GLU A 97 -11.98 4.41 3.01
N ILE A 98 -12.88 5.39 2.88
CA ILE A 98 -12.53 6.79 2.68
C ILE A 98 -11.67 7.34 3.83
N LEU A 99 -11.97 6.97 5.08
CA LEU A 99 -11.16 7.38 6.23
C LEU A 99 -9.75 6.79 6.18
N LEU A 100 -9.62 5.51 5.82
CA LEU A 100 -8.33 4.84 5.68
C LEU A 100 -7.49 5.46 4.56
N TYR A 101 -8.09 5.70 3.38
CA TYR A 101 -7.40 6.37 2.28
C TYR A 101 -7.00 7.82 2.63
N ASN A 102 -7.85 8.58 3.31
CA ASN A 102 -7.51 9.92 3.75
C ASN A 102 -6.32 9.93 4.73
N ASN A 103 -6.27 8.96 5.64
CA ASN A 103 -5.14 8.80 6.54
C ASN A 103 -3.84 8.50 5.78
N LEU A 104 -3.87 7.54 4.85
CA LEU A 104 -2.73 7.22 4.01
C LEU A 104 -2.26 8.44 3.19
N LEU A 105 -3.19 9.12 2.51
CA LEU A 105 -2.88 10.31 1.70
C LEU A 105 -2.29 11.45 2.55
N ALA A 106 -2.76 11.62 3.79
CA ALA A 106 -2.19 12.58 4.73
C ALA A 106 -0.76 12.21 5.13
N VAL A 107 -0.48 10.94 5.43
CA VAL A 107 0.87 10.46 5.76
C VAL A 107 1.82 10.66 4.59
N ILE A 108 1.42 10.29 3.37
CA ILE A 108 2.22 10.48 2.16
C ILE A 108 2.51 11.96 1.91
N SER A 109 1.47 12.82 1.92
CA SER A 109 1.61 14.26 1.67
C SER A 109 2.52 14.92 2.69
N ASN A 110 2.27 14.70 3.98
CA ASN A 110 3.05 15.30 5.06
C ASN A 110 4.52 14.85 5.04
N SER A 111 4.78 13.57 4.75
CA SER A 111 6.15 13.05 4.69
C SER A 111 6.92 13.61 3.49
N LEU A 112 6.30 13.70 2.32
CA LEU A 112 6.92 14.27 1.11
C LEU A 112 7.12 15.77 1.23
N GLU A 113 6.19 16.51 1.83
CA GLU A 113 6.36 17.95 2.08
C GLU A 113 7.52 18.23 3.07
N LYS A 114 7.62 17.43 4.13
CA LYS A 114 8.77 17.51 5.06
C LYS A 114 10.07 17.17 4.34
N MET A 115 10.09 16.13 3.52
CA MET A 115 11.25 15.73 2.73
C MET A 115 11.67 16.85 1.77
N GLU A 116 10.74 17.48 1.06
CA GLU A 116 11.01 18.60 0.18
C GLU A 116 11.66 19.78 0.93
N LYS A 117 11.12 20.10 2.12
CA LYS A 117 11.71 21.17 2.97
C LYS A 117 13.09 20.80 3.48
N GLY A 118 13.33 19.53 3.84
CA GLY A 118 14.64 19.03 4.24
C GLY A 118 15.67 19.14 3.12
N LEU A 119 15.33 18.67 1.91
CA LEU A 119 16.20 18.76 0.73
C LEU A 119 16.50 20.20 0.30
N LYS A 120 15.59 21.13 0.60
CA LYS A 120 15.83 22.59 0.41
C LYS A 120 16.63 23.24 1.54
N GLY A 121 17.03 22.49 2.58
CA GLY A 121 17.74 23.00 3.74
C GLY A 121 16.93 23.88 4.69
N LEU A 122 15.59 23.82 4.60
CA LEU A 122 14.70 24.61 5.44
C LEU A 122 14.43 23.98 6.82
N ILE A 123 14.61 22.68 6.93
CA ILE A 123 14.49 21.92 8.18
C ILE A 123 15.64 20.91 8.29
N LEU A 124 15.96 20.50 9.51
CA LEU A 124 16.93 19.42 9.72
C LEU A 124 16.32 18.10 9.27
N ILE A 125 17.11 17.31 8.57
CA ILE A 125 16.75 15.95 8.19
C ILE A 125 17.01 15.06 9.41
N ASP A 126 15.96 14.49 9.95
CA ASP A 126 16.02 13.49 11.02
C ASP A 126 16.20 12.06 10.43
N GLU A 127 16.42 11.08 11.28
CA GLU A 127 16.63 9.69 10.88
C GLU A 127 15.44 9.15 10.05
N SER A 128 14.22 9.56 10.38
CA SER A 128 13.00 9.12 9.67
C SER A 128 12.95 9.66 8.24
N LEU A 129 13.34 10.91 8.03
CA LEU A 129 13.43 11.53 6.71
C LEU A 129 14.61 10.97 5.91
N GLU A 130 15.73 10.65 6.56
CA GLU A 130 16.86 10.00 5.89
C GLU A 130 16.48 8.60 5.39
N LEU A 131 15.78 7.82 6.21
CA LEU A 131 15.26 6.51 5.80
C LEU A 131 14.25 6.64 4.66
N LEU A 132 13.35 7.63 4.74
CA LEU A 132 12.41 7.94 3.67
C LEU A 132 13.15 8.22 2.36
N ASN A 133 14.14 9.12 2.38
CA ASN A 133 14.95 9.47 1.19
C ASN A 133 15.61 8.23 0.58
N ARG A 134 16.25 7.42 1.41
CA ARG A 134 16.91 6.17 0.99
C ARG A 134 15.95 5.21 0.31
N ARG A 135 14.73 5.04 0.85
CA ARG A 135 13.69 4.18 0.26
C ARG A 135 13.18 4.74 -1.08
N LEU A 136 12.94 6.05 -1.15
CA LEU A 136 12.50 6.71 -2.40
C LEU A 136 13.53 6.55 -3.53
N LEU A 137 14.81 6.78 -3.23
CA LEU A 137 15.90 6.61 -4.19
C LEU A 137 16.07 5.15 -4.63
N ALA A 138 15.81 4.21 -3.74
CA ALA A 138 15.84 2.78 -4.04
C ALA A 138 14.57 2.29 -4.80
N ASN A 139 13.64 3.18 -5.18
CA ASN A 139 12.35 2.84 -5.80
C ASN A 139 11.49 1.89 -4.96
N LYS A 140 11.64 1.96 -3.63
CA LYS A 140 10.89 1.14 -2.66
C LYS A 140 9.86 1.99 -1.95
N ILE A 141 8.75 1.37 -1.55
CA ILE A 141 7.73 2.03 -0.73
C ILE A 141 8.31 2.27 0.67
N PRO A 142 8.21 3.49 1.22
CA PRO A 142 8.63 3.79 2.60
C PRO A 142 7.80 3.00 3.62
N GLU A 143 8.45 2.50 4.68
CA GLU A 143 7.77 1.71 5.72
C GLU A 143 6.66 2.50 6.40
N MET A 144 6.89 3.77 6.70
CA MET A 144 5.89 4.65 7.28
C MET A 144 4.60 4.80 6.44
N TRP A 145 4.66 4.53 5.11
CA TRP A 145 3.47 4.48 4.28
C TRP A 145 2.81 3.11 4.34
N LEU A 146 3.60 2.02 4.40
CA LEU A 146 3.10 0.65 4.48
C LEU A 146 2.30 0.40 5.76
N ASP A 147 2.67 1.04 6.88
CA ASP A 147 1.95 0.94 8.16
C ASP A 147 0.49 1.46 8.08
N HIS A 148 0.22 2.32 7.10
CA HIS A 148 -1.10 2.92 6.87
C HIS A 148 -1.73 2.49 5.53
N SER A 149 -1.06 1.62 4.78
CA SER A 149 -1.45 1.23 3.43
C SER A 149 -2.07 -0.16 3.39
N PHE A 150 -2.78 -0.43 2.30
CA PHE A 150 -3.11 -1.78 1.89
C PHE A 150 -1.84 -2.59 1.58
N PRO A 151 -1.84 -3.92 1.75
CA PRO A 151 -0.68 -4.76 1.44
C PRO A 151 -0.26 -4.61 -0.02
N SER A 152 0.99 -4.24 -0.27
CA SER A 152 1.52 -4.05 -1.62
C SER A 152 2.96 -4.56 -1.72
N ILE A 153 3.26 -5.22 -2.84
CA ILE A 153 4.59 -5.71 -3.23
C ILE A 153 5.14 -4.95 -4.44
N LEU A 154 4.50 -3.85 -4.80
CA LEU A 154 4.84 -3.06 -5.98
C LEU A 154 6.09 -2.19 -5.73
N THR A 155 6.72 -1.77 -6.81
CA THR A 155 7.72 -0.69 -6.75
C THR A 155 7.05 0.64 -6.44
N LEU A 156 7.81 1.62 -5.94
CA LEU A 156 7.27 2.95 -5.60
C LEU A 156 6.41 3.57 -6.70
N ARG A 157 6.89 3.55 -7.95
CA ARG A 157 6.13 4.12 -9.08
C ARG A 157 4.83 3.37 -9.34
N ALA A 158 4.91 2.04 -9.43
CA ALA A 158 3.73 1.22 -9.65
C ALA A 158 2.72 1.34 -8.50
N TYR A 159 3.21 1.48 -7.27
CA TYR A 159 2.37 1.74 -6.10
C TYR A 159 1.63 3.07 -6.19
N MET A 160 2.31 4.15 -6.58
CA MET A 160 1.68 5.48 -6.74
C MET A 160 0.63 5.48 -7.84
N ASP A 161 0.90 4.78 -8.96
CA ASP A 161 -0.06 4.63 -10.06
C ASP A 161 -1.28 3.80 -9.63
N ASP A 162 -1.06 2.71 -8.87
CA ASP A 162 -2.15 1.87 -8.35
C ASP A 162 -2.98 2.64 -7.31
N LEU A 163 -2.33 3.30 -6.34
CA LEU A 163 -3.00 4.16 -5.37
C LEU A 163 -3.90 5.19 -6.04
N LYS A 164 -3.40 5.85 -7.09
CA LYS A 164 -4.18 6.82 -7.86
C LYS A 164 -5.42 6.17 -8.49
N GLN A 165 -5.27 5.00 -9.13
CA GLN A 165 -6.39 4.29 -9.74
C GLN A 165 -7.45 3.86 -8.71
N LEU A 166 -7.01 3.44 -7.51
CA LEU A 166 -7.90 3.03 -6.43
C LEU A 166 -8.68 4.23 -5.87
N VAL A 167 -7.98 5.33 -5.62
CA VAL A 167 -8.61 6.57 -5.14
C VAL A 167 -9.55 7.14 -6.21
N ASP A 168 -9.16 7.17 -7.49
CA ASP A 168 -10.01 7.63 -8.60
C ASP A 168 -11.30 6.78 -8.70
N PHE A 169 -11.20 5.46 -8.52
CA PHE A 169 -12.37 4.59 -8.48
C PHE A 169 -13.36 4.98 -7.38
N LEU A 170 -12.85 5.15 -6.15
CA LEU A 170 -13.70 5.54 -5.02
C LEU A 170 -14.23 6.98 -5.16
N GLN A 171 -13.43 7.92 -5.67
CA GLN A 171 -13.87 9.29 -5.95
C GLN A 171 -14.98 9.33 -7.00
N ASN A 172 -14.88 8.53 -8.06
CA ASN A 172 -15.94 8.44 -9.07
C ASN A 172 -17.24 7.91 -8.46
N TRP A 173 -17.15 6.93 -7.56
CA TRP A 173 -18.33 6.45 -6.83
C TRP A 173 -18.95 7.56 -5.97
N VAL A 174 -18.16 8.21 -5.15
CA VAL A 174 -18.64 9.32 -4.29
C VAL A 174 -19.24 10.46 -5.12
N ASN A 175 -18.57 10.86 -6.21
CA ASN A 175 -19.02 11.97 -7.05
C ASN A 175 -20.30 11.64 -7.84
N SER A 176 -20.42 10.40 -8.33
CA SER A 176 -21.61 9.97 -9.08
C SER A 176 -22.83 9.76 -8.19
N ARG A 177 -22.61 9.58 -6.87
CA ARG A 177 -23.64 9.24 -5.88
C ARG A 177 -24.45 7.99 -6.25
N LYS A 178 -23.91 7.14 -7.11
CA LYS A 178 -24.53 5.90 -7.56
C LYS A 178 -23.56 4.76 -7.35
N ARG A 179 -24.07 3.62 -6.90
CA ARG A 179 -23.27 2.40 -6.78
C ARG A 179 -22.70 2.01 -8.14
N PRO A 180 -21.39 1.68 -8.21
CA PRO A 180 -20.79 1.15 -9.43
C PRO A 180 -21.50 -0.14 -9.87
N VAL A 181 -21.58 -0.35 -11.18
CA VAL A 181 -22.10 -1.63 -11.73
C VAL A 181 -21.11 -2.77 -11.49
N VAL A 182 -19.81 -2.45 -11.45
CA VAL A 182 -18.73 -3.39 -11.21
C VAL A 182 -17.87 -2.83 -10.08
N PHE A 183 -17.61 -3.67 -9.07
CA PHE A 183 -16.76 -3.32 -7.94
C PHE A 183 -15.35 -3.88 -8.13
N LYS A 184 -14.34 -3.02 -7.90
CA LYS A 184 -12.94 -3.42 -7.86
C LYS A 184 -12.59 -3.81 -6.42
N LEU A 185 -12.63 -5.11 -6.09
CA LEU A 185 -12.38 -5.59 -4.71
C LEU A 185 -11.00 -5.18 -4.18
N GLY A 186 -9.99 -5.09 -5.05
CA GLY A 186 -8.66 -4.59 -4.68
C GLY A 186 -8.62 -3.11 -4.30
N ALA A 187 -9.74 -2.36 -4.42
CA ALA A 187 -9.84 -0.98 -3.94
C ALA A 187 -10.25 -0.88 -2.46
N PHE A 188 -10.49 -1.98 -1.81
CA PHE A 188 -10.88 -2.02 -0.40
C PHE A 188 -9.72 -2.54 0.45
N TYR A 189 -9.47 -1.90 1.59
CA TYR A 189 -8.54 -2.39 2.62
C TYR A 189 -9.06 -3.70 3.22
N HIS A 190 -10.38 -3.79 3.40
CA HIS A 190 -11.09 -4.92 3.98
C HIS A 190 -12.15 -5.45 3.00
N PRO A 191 -11.75 -6.18 1.93
CA PRO A 191 -12.69 -6.72 0.94
C PRO A 191 -13.77 -7.62 1.54
N GLU A 192 -13.45 -8.32 2.64
CA GLU A 192 -14.36 -9.17 3.39
C GLU A 192 -15.48 -8.38 4.06
N GLU A 193 -15.22 -7.18 4.57
CA GLU A 193 -16.24 -6.30 5.13
C GLU A 193 -17.21 -5.84 4.04
N PHE A 194 -16.68 -5.48 2.87
CA PHE A 194 -17.48 -5.13 1.71
C PHE A 194 -18.37 -6.28 1.26
N LEU A 195 -17.82 -7.50 1.12
CA LEU A 195 -18.59 -8.68 0.73
C LEU A 195 -19.69 -9.01 1.75
N THR A 196 -19.39 -8.87 3.05
CA THR A 196 -20.36 -9.04 4.12
C THR A 196 -21.48 -8.00 4.03
N ALA A 197 -21.14 -6.74 3.78
CA ALA A 197 -22.11 -5.66 3.61
C ALA A 197 -23.05 -5.92 2.41
N VAL A 198 -22.51 -6.44 1.30
CA VAL A 198 -23.31 -6.82 0.12
C VAL A 198 -24.31 -7.94 0.43
N LEU A 199 -23.95 -8.87 1.32
CA LEU A 199 -24.86 -9.96 1.73
C LEU A 199 -25.98 -9.50 2.68
N GLN A 200 -25.84 -8.31 3.28
CA GLN A 200 -26.80 -7.75 4.23
C GLN A 200 -27.84 -6.82 3.56
N VAL A 201 -27.68 -6.53 2.30
CA VAL A 201 -28.61 -5.71 1.48
C VAL A 201 -29.61 -6.60 0.78
#